data_fc4f455c3bcd8db70fc81ddad6089432
#
_entry.id   fc4f455c3bcd8db70fc81ddad6089432
#
_cell.length_a   1.000
_cell.length_b   1.000
_cell.length_c   1.000
_cell.angle_alpha   90.00
_cell.angle_beta   90.00
_cell.angle_gamma   90.00
#
_symmetry.space_group_name_H-M   'P 1'
#
loop_
_entity.id
_entity.type
_entity.pdbx_description
1 polymer ?
#
loop_
_entity_poly.entity_id
_entity_poly.type
_entity_poly.pdbx_seq_one_letter_code
_entity_poly.pdbx_strand_id
1 'polypeptide(L)'
;MANFDISLYLDSLKRQGSFKMFIPNDRPVESPVDHEAQSPYLARGMKTLFLLHGYTGAAGNWVPEELAQKYNFAIVMPSCENGFYLNGLSTGHAFASLVGEELVGYVRRTFGLAKTSQDTCLMGLSMGGFGALHTALAYPETFGKAAALSS
;
A
#
# COMPACT_ATOMS: atom_id res chain seq x y z
N MET A 1 2.86 16.68 2.42
CA MET A 1 3.17 15.23 2.54
C MET A 1 2.92 14.78 3.97
N ALA A 2 2.18 13.72 4.14
CA ALA A 2 1.91 13.20 5.49
C ALA A 2 2.37 11.74 5.58
N ASN A 3 3.21 11.46 6.58
CA ASN A 3 3.65 10.12 6.93
C ASN A 3 2.91 9.68 8.20
N PHE A 4 2.34 8.48 8.16
CA PHE A 4 1.60 7.89 9.27
C PHE A 4 2.24 6.57 9.68
N ASP A 5 2.46 6.42 10.98
CA ASP A 5 2.73 5.14 11.63
C ASP A 5 1.46 4.72 12.37
N ILE A 6 0.84 3.63 11.93
CA ILE A 6 -0.46 3.19 12.43
C ILE A 6 -0.30 1.85 13.11
N SER A 7 -0.66 1.79 14.38
CA SER A 7 -0.69 0.56 15.18
C SER A 7 -2.13 0.19 15.49
N LEU A 8 -2.48 -1.07 15.28
CA LEU A 8 -3.81 -1.61 15.53
C LEU A 8 -3.76 -3.10 15.81
N TYR A 9 -4.86 -3.65 16.35
CA TYR A 9 -5.00 -5.09 16.42
C TYR A 9 -5.33 -5.63 15.02
N LEU A 10 -4.57 -6.60 14.57
CA LEU A 10 -4.73 -7.26 13.27
C LEU A 10 -5.37 -8.63 13.45
N ASP A 11 -6.61 -8.76 13.01
CA ASP A 11 -7.36 -10.01 13.14
C ASP A 11 -6.73 -11.16 12.35
N SER A 12 -6.18 -10.88 11.19
CA SER A 12 -5.45 -11.84 10.37
C SER A 12 -4.21 -12.40 11.06
N LEU A 13 -3.57 -11.60 11.93
CA LEU A 13 -2.37 -11.99 12.66
C LEU A 13 -2.62 -12.30 14.14
N LYS A 14 -3.84 -12.11 14.64
CA LYS A 14 -4.23 -12.32 16.04
C LYS A 14 -3.32 -11.61 17.06
N ARG A 15 -2.82 -10.44 16.69
CA ARG A 15 -1.91 -9.64 17.53
C ARG A 15 -1.93 -8.16 17.16
N GLN A 16 -1.32 -7.34 18.02
CA GLN A 16 -0.97 -5.98 17.66
C GLN A 16 0.06 -5.99 16.53
N GLY A 17 -0.14 -5.12 15.57
CA GLY A 17 0.78 -4.92 14.45
C GLY A 17 0.73 -3.48 13.97
N SER A 18 1.56 -3.17 13.00
CA SER A 18 1.62 -1.83 12.45
C SER A 18 1.81 -1.84 10.94
N PHE A 19 1.41 -0.75 10.32
CA PHE A 19 1.74 -0.45 8.95
C PHE A 19 2.03 1.05 8.81
N LYS A 20 2.72 1.43 7.75
CA LYS A 20 2.97 2.83 7.44
C LYS A 20 2.15 3.29 6.26
N MET A 21 1.82 4.59 6.26
CA MET A 21 1.19 5.22 5.10
C MET A 21 1.90 6.51 4.75
N PHE A 22 1.94 6.79 3.45
CA PHE A 22 2.33 8.06 2.89
C PHE A 22 1.17 8.64 2.07
N ILE A 23 0.80 9.89 2.34
CA ILE A 23 -0.24 10.59 1.59
C ILE A 23 0.34 11.90 1.02
N PRO A 24 0.36 12.08 -0.31
CA PRO A 24 0.87 13.28 -0.96
C PRO A 24 -0.18 14.40 -0.95
N ASN A 25 -0.52 14.92 0.23
CA ASN A 25 -1.61 15.88 0.38
C ASN A 25 -1.18 17.34 0.56
N ASP A 26 0.13 17.59 0.71
CA ASP A 26 0.60 18.92 0.99
C ASP A 26 1.17 19.58 -0.26
N ARG A 27 0.50 20.63 -0.69
CA ARG A 27 1.16 21.67 -1.48
C ARG A 27 1.79 22.65 -0.50
N PRO A 28 3.06 23.02 -0.67
CA PRO A 28 3.59 24.19 0.04
C PRO A 28 2.71 25.38 -0.29
N VAL A 29 2.09 25.98 0.72
CA VAL A 29 1.19 27.14 0.58
C VAL A 29 1.91 28.34 -0.03
N GLU A 30 3.25 28.34 0.02
CA GLU A 30 4.11 29.47 -0.36
C GLU A 30 4.94 29.25 -1.63
N SER A 31 4.81 28.12 -2.29
CA SER A 31 5.45 27.98 -3.60
C SER A 31 4.61 28.72 -4.62
N PRO A 32 5.12 29.77 -5.30
CA PRO A 32 4.53 30.25 -6.54
C PRO A 32 4.72 29.15 -7.58
N VAL A 33 3.93 28.11 -7.45
CA VAL A 33 3.92 27.04 -8.44
C VAL A 33 3.33 27.65 -9.68
N ASP A 34 4.12 27.74 -10.72
CA ASP A 34 3.61 27.94 -12.06
C ASP A 34 2.40 27.04 -12.24
N HIS A 35 1.23 27.65 -12.38
CA HIS A 35 -0.03 26.92 -12.55
C HIS A 35 0.00 26.01 -13.77
N GLU A 36 0.99 26.12 -14.63
CA GLU A 36 1.22 25.31 -15.83
C GLU A 36 1.94 23.97 -15.55
N ALA A 37 2.57 23.80 -14.41
CA ALA A 37 3.34 22.59 -14.07
C ALA A 37 2.58 21.60 -13.17
N GLN A 38 1.27 21.69 -13.04
CA GLN A 38 0.51 20.71 -12.25
C GLN A 38 0.50 19.36 -12.95
N SER A 39 0.98 18.35 -12.26
CA SER A 39 0.90 16.98 -12.77
C SER A 39 -0.52 16.66 -13.23
N PRO A 40 -0.73 16.17 -14.48
CA PRO A 40 -2.05 15.82 -14.98
C PRO A 40 -2.74 14.75 -14.12
N TYR A 41 -1.98 14.05 -13.29
CA TYR A 41 -2.50 13.04 -12.37
C TYR A 41 -3.20 13.63 -11.15
N LEU A 42 -3.02 14.93 -10.85
CA LEU A 42 -3.74 15.59 -9.76
C LEU A 42 -5.22 15.87 -10.12
N ALA A 43 -5.55 15.93 -11.39
CA ALA A 43 -6.93 16.13 -11.87
C ALA A 43 -7.81 14.88 -11.62
N ARG A 44 -7.22 13.69 -11.53
CA ARG A 44 -7.93 12.46 -11.17
C ARG A 44 -7.94 12.25 -9.65
N GLY A 45 -8.87 11.44 -9.17
CA GLY A 45 -8.87 11.00 -7.77
C GLY A 45 -7.55 10.28 -7.39
N MET A 46 -7.16 10.43 -6.12
CA MET A 46 -5.98 9.76 -5.56
C MET A 46 -6.16 8.25 -5.65
N LYS A 47 -5.15 7.55 -6.16
CA LYS A 47 -5.09 6.08 -6.15
C LYS A 47 -4.31 5.60 -4.94
N THR A 48 -4.49 4.34 -4.60
CA THR A 48 -3.82 3.71 -3.46
C THR A 48 -2.91 2.59 -3.94
N LEU A 49 -1.66 2.65 -3.54
CA LEU A 49 -0.66 1.63 -3.79
C LEU A 49 -0.32 0.90 -2.49
N PHE A 50 -0.59 -0.39 -2.43
CA PHE A 50 -0.04 -1.26 -1.39
C PHE A 50 1.35 -1.70 -1.82
N LEU A 51 2.38 -1.28 -1.07
CA LEU A 51 3.78 -1.51 -1.40
C LEU A 51 4.38 -2.55 -0.44
N LEU A 52 4.72 -3.70 -0.99
CA LEU A 52 5.17 -4.87 -0.25
C LEU A 52 6.70 -4.94 -0.22
N HIS A 53 7.27 -5.04 1.00
CA HIS A 53 8.72 -5.14 1.19
C HIS A 53 9.29 -6.52 0.80
N GLY A 54 10.58 -6.57 0.51
CA GLY A 54 11.31 -7.80 0.25
C GLY A 54 11.68 -8.56 1.53
N TYR A 55 12.33 -9.72 1.35
CA TYR A 55 12.83 -10.54 2.46
C TYR A 55 13.77 -9.72 3.36
N THR A 56 13.67 -9.91 4.66
CA THR A 56 14.35 -9.11 5.70
C THR A 56 14.01 -7.62 5.75
N GLY A 57 13.05 -7.17 4.95
CA GLY A 57 12.56 -5.81 4.97
C GLY A 57 11.46 -5.57 6.01
N ALA A 58 10.99 -4.35 6.07
CA ALA A 58 9.87 -3.91 6.90
C ALA A 58 9.10 -2.77 6.24
N ALA A 59 7.98 -2.40 6.82
CA ALA A 59 7.19 -1.25 6.39
C ALA A 59 8.06 0.02 6.34
N GLY A 60 8.03 0.71 5.20
CA GLY A 60 8.76 1.98 5.02
C GLY A 60 10.23 1.87 4.65
N ASN A 61 10.78 0.67 4.42
CA ASN A 61 12.16 0.50 3.96
C ASN A 61 12.42 1.19 2.61
N TRP A 62 11.40 1.31 1.81
CA TRP A 62 11.45 1.96 0.52
C TRP A 62 10.14 2.69 0.24
N VAL A 63 10.20 4.01 0.14
CA VAL A 63 9.03 4.85 -0.13
C VAL A 63 9.36 5.77 -1.29
N PRO A 64 8.78 5.57 -2.46
CA PRO A 64 9.01 6.44 -3.62
C PRO A 64 8.15 7.71 -3.51
N GLU A 65 8.41 8.56 -2.52
CA GLU A 65 7.60 9.74 -2.18
C GLU A 65 7.43 10.70 -3.36
N GLU A 66 8.51 11.01 -4.07
CA GLU A 66 8.47 11.90 -5.23
C GLU A 66 7.57 11.36 -6.35
N LEU A 67 7.66 10.05 -6.61
CA LEU A 67 6.80 9.40 -7.61
C LEU A 67 5.34 9.34 -7.13
N ALA A 68 5.14 9.06 -5.85
CA ALA A 68 3.81 9.04 -5.25
C ALA A 68 3.14 10.42 -5.36
N GLN A 69 3.89 11.48 -5.08
CA GLN A 69 3.42 12.85 -5.23
C GLN A 69 3.15 13.21 -6.69
N LYS A 70 4.11 12.91 -7.58
CA LYS A 70 3.98 13.17 -9.02
C LYS A 70 2.75 12.50 -9.62
N TYR A 71 2.50 11.25 -9.24
CA TYR A 71 1.42 10.44 -9.83
C TYR A 71 0.16 10.36 -8.96
N ASN A 72 0.08 11.12 -7.88
CA ASN A 72 -1.06 11.19 -6.97
C ASN A 72 -1.46 9.80 -6.41
N PHE A 73 -0.50 9.14 -5.75
CA PHE A 73 -0.72 7.87 -5.06
C PHE A 73 -0.57 8.01 -3.54
N ALA A 74 -1.56 7.58 -2.79
CA ALA A 74 -1.34 7.19 -1.40
C ALA A 74 -0.62 5.84 -1.37
N ILE A 75 0.40 5.68 -0.51
CA ILE A 75 1.15 4.43 -0.37
C ILE A 75 0.83 3.82 0.98
N VAL A 76 0.45 2.55 1.00
CA VAL A 76 0.21 1.74 2.19
C VAL A 76 1.28 0.66 2.26
N MET A 77 2.02 0.62 3.34
CA MET A 77 3.17 -0.27 3.51
C MET A 77 2.96 -1.18 4.71
N PRO A 78 2.43 -2.40 4.51
CA PRO A 78 2.34 -3.39 5.58
C PRO A 78 3.71 -3.94 5.95
N SER A 79 3.84 -4.43 7.18
CA SER A 79 4.97 -5.24 7.62
C SER A 79 4.51 -6.69 7.72
N CYS A 80 5.04 -7.57 6.87
CA CYS A 80 4.62 -8.97 6.77
C CYS A 80 5.77 -9.94 7.11
N GLU A 81 6.74 -9.50 7.88
CA GLU A 81 7.89 -10.33 8.27
C GLU A 81 8.52 -11.03 7.05
N ASN A 82 8.99 -12.27 7.21
CA ASN A 82 9.50 -13.10 6.13
C ASN A 82 8.47 -14.14 5.64
N GLY A 83 7.17 -13.80 5.75
CA GLY A 83 6.06 -14.74 5.50
C GLY A 83 5.63 -14.90 4.05
N PHE A 84 6.35 -14.34 3.08
CA PHE A 84 6.04 -14.39 1.64
C PHE A 84 4.61 -13.97 1.28
N TYR A 85 3.95 -13.23 2.16
CA TYR A 85 2.56 -12.79 1.96
C TYR A 85 1.57 -13.94 1.73
N LEU A 86 1.87 -15.09 2.35
CA LEU A 86 1.02 -16.28 2.29
C LEU A 86 0.17 -16.41 3.55
N ASN A 87 -0.94 -17.11 3.43
CA ASN A 87 -1.66 -17.58 4.59
C ASN A 87 -1.02 -18.87 5.07
N GLY A 88 -0.33 -18.82 6.21
CA GLY A 88 0.26 -19.98 6.84
C GLY A 88 -0.79 -20.87 7.51
N LEU A 89 -0.39 -22.11 7.84
CA LEU A 89 -1.26 -23.08 8.51
C LEU A 89 -1.46 -22.77 9.99
N SER A 90 -0.55 -22.01 10.60
CA SER A 90 -0.64 -21.67 12.03
C SER A 90 -1.45 -20.38 12.22
N THR A 91 -2.08 -20.29 13.40
CA THR A 91 -2.78 -19.07 13.82
C THR A 91 -1.85 -17.86 13.82
N GLY A 92 -2.34 -16.74 13.30
CA GLY A 92 -1.58 -15.48 13.28
C GLY A 92 -0.61 -15.33 12.12
N HIS A 93 -0.72 -16.14 11.08
CA HIS A 93 0.11 -16.07 9.87
C HIS A 93 -0.69 -15.91 8.58
N ALA A 94 -1.83 -15.21 8.64
CA ALA A 94 -2.66 -14.97 7.46
C ALA A 94 -2.28 -13.67 6.73
N PHE A 95 -1.06 -13.61 6.20
CA PHE A 95 -0.54 -12.39 5.58
C PHE A 95 -1.20 -12.04 4.25
N ALA A 96 -1.66 -13.01 3.47
CA ALA A 96 -2.43 -12.72 2.25
C ALA A 96 -3.78 -12.09 2.59
N SER A 97 -4.48 -12.60 3.61
CA SER A 97 -5.74 -12.01 4.10
C SER A 97 -5.51 -10.62 4.73
N LEU A 98 -4.39 -10.44 5.44
CA LEU A 98 -4.02 -9.12 5.97
C LEU A 98 -3.97 -8.08 4.85
N VAL A 99 -3.25 -8.36 3.79
CA VAL A 99 -3.06 -7.41 2.68
C VAL A 99 -4.30 -7.33 1.79
N GLY A 100 -4.90 -8.47 1.44
CA GLY A 100 -5.98 -8.57 0.47
C GLY A 100 -7.34 -8.08 0.96
N GLU A 101 -7.58 -8.18 2.27
CA GLU A 101 -8.89 -7.89 2.87
C GLU A 101 -8.79 -6.88 4.02
N GLU A 102 -8.04 -7.20 5.07
CA GLU A 102 -8.11 -6.46 6.33
C GLU A 102 -7.59 -5.03 6.20
N LEU A 103 -6.36 -4.84 5.68
CA LEU A 103 -5.78 -3.51 5.52
C LEU A 103 -6.49 -2.70 4.44
N VAL A 104 -6.88 -3.30 3.34
CA VAL A 104 -7.68 -2.61 2.31
C VAL A 104 -9.00 -2.14 2.91
N GLY A 105 -9.68 -3.01 3.66
CA GLY A 105 -10.91 -2.66 4.35
C GLY A 105 -10.73 -1.53 5.37
N TYR A 106 -9.66 -1.59 6.14
CA TYR A 106 -9.31 -0.54 7.11
C TYR A 106 -9.05 0.81 6.43
N VAL A 107 -8.18 0.82 5.43
CA VAL A 107 -7.83 2.04 4.67
C VAL A 107 -9.05 2.65 4.00
N ARG A 108 -9.93 1.81 3.47
CA ARG A 108 -11.19 2.23 2.84
C ARG A 108 -12.14 2.91 3.83
N ARG A 109 -12.35 2.31 4.99
CA ARG A 109 -13.25 2.85 6.00
C ARG A 109 -12.70 4.08 6.71
N THR A 110 -11.41 4.09 7.01
CA THR A 110 -10.79 5.12 7.86
C THR A 110 -10.36 6.35 7.05
N PHE A 111 -9.79 6.14 5.87
CA PHE A 111 -9.20 7.20 5.05
C PHE A 111 -10.01 7.52 3.79
N GLY A 112 -11.02 6.73 3.45
CA GLY A 112 -11.79 6.93 2.22
C GLY A 112 -10.97 6.68 0.95
N LEU A 113 -9.86 5.93 1.05
CA LEU A 113 -8.98 5.55 -0.05
C LEU A 113 -9.29 4.13 -0.53
N ALA A 114 -8.65 3.66 -1.61
CA ALA A 114 -8.80 2.30 -2.17
C ALA A 114 -10.26 1.90 -2.37
N LYS A 115 -11.11 2.80 -2.86
CA LYS A 115 -12.57 2.59 -2.92
C LYS A 115 -12.98 1.53 -3.93
N THR A 116 -12.28 1.47 -5.05
CA THR A 116 -12.55 0.51 -6.13
C THR A 116 -11.30 -0.27 -6.48
N SER A 117 -11.44 -1.40 -7.17
CA SER A 117 -10.28 -2.14 -7.67
C SER A 117 -9.45 -1.31 -8.66
N GLN A 118 -10.09 -0.45 -9.45
CA GLN A 118 -9.39 0.45 -10.38
C GLN A 118 -8.50 1.50 -9.68
N ASP A 119 -8.82 1.82 -8.42
CA ASP A 119 -8.07 2.77 -7.60
C ASP A 119 -7.10 2.09 -6.64
N THR A 120 -7.11 0.76 -6.61
CA THR A 120 -6.30 -0.03 -5.67
C THR A 120 -5.26 -0.84 -6.45
N CYS A 121 -3.99 -0.54 -6.18
CA CYS A 121 -2.85 -1.16 -6.84
C CYS A 121 -1.99 -1.89 -5.81
N LEU A 122 -1.30 -2.94 -6.27
CA LEU A 122 -0.40 -3.73 -5.45
C LEU A 122 0.96 -3.81 -6.14
N MET A 123 2.04 -3.58 -5.40
CA MET A 123 3.39 -3.65 -5.94
C MET A 123 4.34 -4.17 -4.87
N GLY A 124 5.39 -4.87 -5.29
CA GLY A 124 6.41 -5.32 -4.35
C GLY A 124 7.71 -5.73 -5.04
N LEU A 125 8.76 -5.86 -4.23
CA LEU A 125 10.10 -6.24 -4.64
C LEU A 125 10.47 -7.60 -4.05
N SER A 126 11.06 -8.49 -4.86
CA SER A 126 11.55 -9.80 -4.43
C SER A 126 10.44 -10.62 -3.75
N MET A 127 10.57 -11.00 -2.47
CA MET A 127 9.48 -11.60 -1.69
C MET A 127 8.17 -10.81 -1.83
N GLY A 128 8.24 -9.48 -1.79
CA GLY A 128 7.08 -8.61 -2.01
C GLY A 128 6.55 -8.65 -3.44
N GLY A 129 7.42 -8.89 -4.43
CA GLY A 129 7.02 -9.09 -5.82
C GLY A 129 6.20 -10.37 -5.98
N PHE A 130 6.67 -11.47 -5.40
CA PHE A 130 5.88 -12.70 -5.31
C PHE A 130 4.54 -12.45 -4.59
N GLY A 131 4.58 -11.79 -3.43
CA GLY A 131 3.39 -11.45 -2.66
C GLY A 131 2.40 -10.60 -3.42
N ALA A 132 2.89 -9.66 -4.24
CA ALA A 132 2.04 -8.80 -5.07
C ALA A 132 1.26 -9.62 -6.12
N LEU A 133 1.92 -10.53 -6.83
CA LEU A 133 1.26 -11.40 -7.79
C LEU A 133 0.29 -12.37 -7.10
N HIS A 134 0.76 -13.07 -6.08
CA HIS A 134 -0.05 -14.04 -5.34
C HIS A 134 -1.32 -13.39 -4.79
N THR A 135 -1.18 -12.27 -4.08
CA THR A 135 -2.32 -11.59 -3.45
C THR A 135 -3.28 -10.99 -4.48
N ALA A 136 -2.75 -10.38 -5.55
CA ALA A 136 -3.62 -9.83 -6.59
C ALA A 136 -4.45 -10.91 -7.31
N LEU A 137 -3.86 -12.08 -7.55
CA LEU A 137 -4.57 -13.20 -8.15
C LEU A 137 -5.58 -13.85 -7.19
N ALA A 138 -5.29 -13.85 -5.89
CA ALA A 138 -6.21 -14.35 -4.86
C ALA A 138 -7.38 -13.39 -4.60
N TYR A 139 -7.17 -12.09 -4.80
CA TYR A 139 -8.16 -11.02 -4.54
C TYR A 139 -8.37 -10.12 -5.76
N PRO A 140 -8.83 -10.65 -6.90
CA PRO A 140 -8.95 -9.90 -8.16
C PRO A 140 -9.98 -8.77 -8.08
N GLU A 141 -10.98 -8.89 -7.21
CA GLU A 141 -11.99 -7.85 -6.97
C GLU A 141 -11.44 -6.68 -6.13
N THR A 142 -10.31 -6.88 -5.47
CA THR A 142 -9.68 -5.86 -4.63
C THR A 142 -8.64 -5.04 -5.40
N PHE A 143 -7.80 -5.69 -6.17
CA PHE A 143 -6.68 -5.07 -6.87
C PHE A 143 -6.88 -5.08 -8.38
N GLY A 144 -7.02 -3.90 -8.97
CA GLY A 144 -7.15 -3.78 -10.43
C GLY A 144 -5.81 -3.80 -11.16
N LYS A 145 -4.70 -3.61 -10.44
CA LYS A 145 -3.35 -3.62 -11.02
C LYS A 145 -2.34 -4.17 -10.03
N ALA A 146 -1.41 -4.97 -10.54
CA ALA A 146 -0.27 -5.47 -9.79
C ALA A 146 1.03 -5.27 -10.57
N ALA A 147 2.12 -5.02 -9.84
CA ALA A 147 3.47 -4.97 -10.38
C ALA A 147 4.42 -5.75 -9.47
N ALA A 148 5.19 -6.65 -10.08
CA ALA A 148 6.17 -7.46 -9.38
C ALA A 148 7.58 -7.13 -9.89
N LEU A 149 8.47 -6.79 -8.97
CA LEU A 149 9.86 -6.48 -9.27
C LEU A 149 10.74 -7.61 -8.73
N SER A 150 11.52 -8.21 -9.60
CA SER A 150 12.50 -9.28 -9.24
C SER A 150 11.88 -10.38 -8.36
N SER A 151 10.66 -10.81 -8.69
CA SER A 151 9.90 -11.85 -7.97
C SER A 151 10.40 -13.26 -8.27
#